data_f431275d361bd468cb7caab346d823dd
#
_entry.id   f431275d361bd468cb7caab346d823dd
#
_cell.length_a   1.000
_cell.length_b   1.000
_cell.length_c   1.000
_cell.angle_alpha   90.00
_cell.angle_beta   90.00
_cell.angle_gamma   90.00
#
_symmetry.space_group_name_H-M   'P 1'
#
loop_
_entity.id
_entity.type
_entity.pdbx_description
1 polymer ?
#
loop_
_entity_poly.entity_id
_entity_poly.type
_entity_poly.pdbx_seq_one_letter_code
_entity_poly.pdbx_strand_id
1 'polypeptide(L)'
;MTSVRRHAARGLVALAAAVAVSAPLAAPAVAAPAAPTAPAAAQSVTGKPVARPEVVGHRGASGYRPEHTLAAYELAAAQGADVIEPDLVSTKDGVLVVRHENLIDGTTDVAQRPEFADRKTTKVVDGVALTGWFTEDFTLAELKTLRAKERLPQVRPESASYDGRYQVPTFEEVLELRERLSARYGREIGVIPEIKHPTYFDSIGLSMEERVVELLDEHGLNKRNAPATVQSFELANLRDLNENLGLKAETVFLSSVNGAPYDSVAAGDTVRDYDFYETAAGMREVRAAGVDTLGPAFAQIITKEKDGSMGEETAFVSLAHRAGLEVVPYTFRAENQFLYTEFRSSVDPNAQGDMVGMIQPFLDAGIDGFFTDHPDLGVQAVDTWMQGKKEHPGRGVGKTAQRGLKVR
;
A
#
# COMPACT_ATOMS: atom_id res chain seq x y z
N MET A 1 -44.72 49.46 -8.54
CA MET A 1 -45.33 50.09 -7.34
C MET A 1 -44.56 49.57 -6.16
N THR A 2 -43.69 50.45 -5.63
CA THR A 2 -43.52 50.89 -4.25
C THR A 2 -43.10 49.79 -3.26
N SER A 3 -42.07 49.86 -2.48
CA SER A 3 -41.41 51.02 -1.82
C SER A 3 -40.12 50.56 -1.12
N VAL A 4 -39.14 51.44 -1.25
CA VAL A 4 -37.88 51.47 -0.51
C VAL A 4 -38.12 51.87 0.95
N ARG A 5 -37.35 51.34 1.92
CA ARG A 5 -36.97 52.09 3.11
C ARG A 5 -35.56 51.75 3.57
N ARG A 6 -34.69 52.73 3.49
CA ARG A 6 -33.40 52.85 4.19
C ARG A 6 -33.64 53.33 5.62
N HIS A 7 -32.84 52.86 6.58
CA HIS A 7 -32.59 53.60 7.84
C HIS A 7 -31.10 53.55 8.17
N ALA A 8 -30.55 54.73 8.30
CA ALA A 8 -29.22 55.04 8.83
C ALA A 8 -29.35 55.44 10.33
N ALA A 9 -28.37 55.13 11.12
CA ALA A 9 -28.10 55.82 12.43
C ALA A 9 -26.65 55.63 12.83
N ARG A 10 -25.86 56.68 12.84
CA ARG A 10 -25.24 57.47 13.88
C ARG A 10 -24.50 56.62 14.97
N GLY A 11 -23.24 56.61 15.03
CA GLY A 11 -22.13 57.42 15.40
C GLY A 11 -22.08 57.83 16.91
N LEU A 12 -21.13 57.26 17.68
CA LEU A 12 -20.66 57.86 18.91
C LEU A 12 -19.15 57.68 19.05
N VAL A 13 -18.47 58.85 19.11
CA VAL A 13 -17.05 58.98 19.41
C VAL A 13 -16.91 59.07 20.92
N ALA A 14 -16.04 58.25 21.53
CA ALA A 14 -15.62 58.43 22.92
C ALA A 14 -14.11 58.68 22.96
N LEU A 15 -13.79 59.86 23.43
CA LEU A 15 -12.46 60.38 23.73
C LEU A 15 -12.00 59.80 25.06
N ALA A 16 -10.84 59.15 25.17
CA ALA A 16 -10.21 58.78 26.41
C ALA A 16 -8.80 59.38 26.51
N ALA A 17 -8.61 60.11 27.57
CA ALA A 17 -7.42 60.92 27.88
C ALA A 17 -6.22 60.05 28.29
N ALA A 18 -5.05 60.45 27.86
CA ALA A 18 -3.76 59.86 28.25
C ALA A 18 -3.31 60.46 29.58
N VAL A 19 -2.99 59.60 30.53
CA VAL A 19 -2.26 59.96 31.77
C VAL A 19 -0.82 59.46 31.62
N ALA A 20 0.13 60.42 31.60
CA ALA A 20 1.55 60.15 31.61
C ALA A 20 2.03 59.86 33.02
N VAL A 21 2.61 58.67 33.25
CA VAL A 21 3.34 58.36 34.50
C VAL A 21 4.83 58.24 34.19
N SER A 22 5.58 59.17 34.78
CA SER A 22 7.04 59.19 34.71
C SER A 22 7.68 58.14 35.62
N ALA A 23 8.52 57.26 35.04
CA ALA A 23 9.34 56.33 35.76
C ALA A 23 10.79 56.86 35.95
N PRO A 24 11.45 56.56 37.10
CA PRO A 24 12.80 57.03 37.37
C PRO A 24 13.87 56.19 36.63
N LEU A 25 14.95 56.85 36.24
CA LEU A 25 16.17 56.26 35.65
C LEU A 25 16.87 55.40 36.72
N ALA A 26 17.10 54.13 36.39
CA ALA A 26 17.97 53.23 37.12
C ALA A 26 19.40 53.23 36.46
N ALA A 27 20.42 53.34 37.28
CA ALA A 27 21.85 53.33 36.90
C ALA A 27 22.28 51.93 36.42
N PRO A 28 23.32 51.83 35.56
CA PRO A 28 23.76 50.54 35.04
C PRO A 28 24.54 49.75 36.16
N ALA A 29 24.13 48.53 36.38
CA ALA A 29 24.84 47.55 37.20
C ALA A 29 25.94 46.91 36.39
N VAL A 30 27.17 46.94 36.92
CA VAL A 30 28.36 46.25 36.36
C VAL A 30 28.17 44.73 36.56
N ALA A 31 28.15 43.96 35.46
CA ALA A 31 28.05 42.50 35.53
C ALA A 31 29.37 41.88 36.00
N ALA A 32 29.30 41.00 37.01
CA ALA A 32 30.38 40.14 37.42
C ALA A 32 30.64 39.03 36.38
N PRO A 33 31.91 38.52 36.24
CA PRO A 33 32.20 37.48 35.27
C PRO A 33 31.51 36.17 35.61
N ALA A 34 30.87 35.56 34.61
CA ALA A 34 30.20 34.27 34.74
C ALA A 34 31.20 33.14 34.99
N ALA A 35 30.87 32.26 35.96
CA ALA A 35 31.58 31.03 36.22
C ALA A 35 31.48 30.07 35.02
N PRO A 36 32.49 29.21 34.76
CA PRO A 36 32.43 28.27 33.64
C PRO A 36 31.30 27.26 33.84
N THR A 37 30.39 27.22 32.88
CA THR A 37 29.33 26.22 32.82
C THR A 37 29.92 24.81 32.63
N ALA A 38 29.56 23.89 33.52
CA ALA A 38 29.88 22.47 33.37
C ALA A 38 29.32 21.96 32.02
N PRO A 39 30.00 20.98 31.35
CA PRO A 39 29.48 20.43 30.12
C PRO A 39 28.12 19.82 30.37
N ALA A 40 27.14 20.20 29.51
CA ALA A 40 25.81 19.63 29.52
C ALA A 40 25.93 18.10 29.39
N ALA A 41 25.35 17.40 30.37
CA ALA A 41 25.22 15.94 30.30
C ALA A 41 24.55 15.58 28.98
N ALA A 42 25.22 14.69 28.22
CA ALA A 42 24.66 14.13 27.02
C ALA A 42 23.27 13.57 27.35
N GLN A 43 22.23 14.18 26.82
CA GLN A 43 20.89 13.63 26.87
C GLN A 43 20.96 12.27 26.16
N SER A 44 20.75 11.20 26.91
CA SER A 44 20.51 9.88 26.34
C SER A 44 19.28 10.01 25.43
N VAL A 45 19.50 9.92 24.13
CA VAL A 45 18.43 9.75 23.14
C VAL A 45 17.85 8.37 23.43
N THR A 46 16.84 8.30 24.28
CA THR A 46 15.96 7.13 24.35
C THR A 46 15.18 7.11 23.05
N GLY A 47 15.74 6.46 22.04
CA GLY A 47 15.07 6.24 20.77
C GLY A 47 13.75 5.53 21.06
N LYS A 48 12.66 5.99 20.43
CA LYS A 48 11.42 5.19 20.37
C LYS A 48 11.81 3.77 19.93
N PRO A 49 11.18 2.72 20.50
CA PRO A 49 11.37 1.37 19.99
C PRO A 49 11.11 1.38 18.48
N VAL A 50 12.00 0.80 17.70
CA VAL A 50 11.82 0.63 16.26
C VAL A 50 10.58 -0.26 16.10
N ALA A 51 9.55 0.24 15.42
CA ALA A 51 8.36 -0.54 15.11
C ALA A 51 8.76 -1.73 14.21
N ARG A 52 8.10 -2.87 14.39
CA ARG A 52 8.32 -4.02 13.53
C ARG A 52 7.58 -3.77 12.21
N PRO A 53 8.29 -3.79 11.05
CA PRO A 53 7.63 -3.67 9.75
C PRO A 53 6.64 -4.80 9.50
N GLU A 54 5.50 -4.48 8.86
CA GLU A 54 4.45 -5.46 8.56
C GLU A 54 4.80 -6.29 7.33
N VAL A 55 4.45 -7.58 7.37
CA VAL A 55 4.56 -8.50 6.23
C VAL A 55 3.18 -8.75 5.66
N VAL A 56 2.95 -8.26 4.44
CA VAL A 56 1.70 -8.43 3.71
C VAL A 56 1.82 -9.61 2.74
N GLY A 57 0.98 -10.63 2.92
CA GLY A 57 0.89 -11.77 2.00
C GLY A 57 0.12 -11.39 0.73
N HIS A 58 0.86 -10.99 -0.32
CA HIS A 58 0.35 -10.49 -1.59
C HIS A 58 -0.43 -11.56 -2.34
N ARG A 59 -1.74 -11.37 -2.43
CA ARG A 59 -2.69 -12.37 -2.97
C ARG A 59 -2.69 -13.70 -2.20
N GLY A 60 -2.31 -13.62 -0.92
CA GLY A 60 -1.98 -14.75 -0.06
C GLY A 60 -0.49 -15.16 -0.16
N ALA A 61 -0.19 -16.42 0.07
CA ALA A 61 1.13 -17.02 -0.20
C ALA A 61 1.20 -17.44 -1.68
N SER A 62 1.11 -16.46 -2.60
CA SER A 62 0.96 -16.69 -4.04
C SER A 62 2.20 -17.30 -4.70
N GLY A 63 3.36 -17.28 -4.04
CA GLY A 63 4.54 -18.03 -4.46
C GLY A 63 4.39 -19.56 -4.32
N TYR A 64 3.40 -20.04 -3.54
CA TYR A 64 3.22 -21.45 -3.19
C TYR A 64 1.85 -22.01 -3.54
N ARG A 65 0.85 -21.18 -3.78
CA ARG A 65 -0.54 -21.55 -4.12
C ARG A 65 -1.07 -20.61 -5.18
N PRO A 66 -2.01 -21.07 -6.03
CA PRO A 66 -2.68 -20.19 -6.96
C PRO A 66 -3.23 -18.94 -6.25
N GLU A 67 -2.87 -17.77 -6.77
CA GLU A 67 -3.20 -16.46 -6.18
C GLU A 67 -4.70 -16.32 -5.90
N HIS A 68 -5.05 -15.55 -4.86
CA HIS A 68 -6.44 -15.23 -4.53
C HIS A 68 -7.32 -16.46 -4.30
N THR A 69 -6.77 -17.45 -3.61
CA THR A 69 -7.55 -18.59 -3.11
C THR A 69 -7.56 -18.58 -1.59
N LEU A 70 -8.62 -19.11 -0.98
CA LEU A 70 -8.66 -19.24 0.48
C LEU A 70 -7.44 -20.01 1.01
N ALA A 71 -6.98 -21.03 0.25
CA ALA A 71 -5.78 -21.80 0.60
C ALA A 71 -4.48 -20.98 0.56
N ALA A 72 -4.37 -20.00 -0.35
CA ALA A 72 -3.23 -19.09 -0.38
C ALA A 72 -3.22 -18.15 0.83
N TYR A 73 -4.37 -17.64 1.26
CA TYR A 73 -4.50 -16.81 2.46
C TYR A 73 -4.26 -17.60 3.75
N GLU A 74 -4.78 -18.83 3.83
CA GLU A 74 -4.55 -19.72 4.96
C GLU A 74 -3.06 -20.01 5.14
N LEU A 75 -2.36 -20.26 4.02
CA LEU A 75 -0.92 -20.51 4.02
C LEU A 75 -0.14 -19.23 4.41
N ALA A 76 -0.51 -18.06 3.91
CA ALA A 76 0.13 -16.81 4.27
C ALA A 76 0.07 -16.54 5.78
N ALA A 77 -1.10 -16.71 6.39
CA ALA A 77 -1.27 -16.60 7.83
C ALA A 77 -0.47 -17.63 8.63
N ALA A 78 -0.40 -18.89 8.12
CA ALA A 78 0.39 -19.96 8.71
C ALA A 78 1.89 -19.69 8.64
N GLN A 79 2.35 -19.01 7.59
CA GLN A 79 3.74 -18.59 7.41
C GLN A 79 4.10 -17.32 8.20
N GLY A 80 3.13 -16.72 8.90
CA GLY A 80 3.37 -15.58 9.79
C GLY A 80 3.11 -14.21 9.17
N ALA A 81 2.52 -14.11 7.99
CA ALA A 81 2.07 -12.83 7.44
C ALA A 81 1.19 -12.08 8.45
N ASP A 82 1.42 -10.79 8.62
CA ASP A 82 0.63 -9.93 9.51
C ASP A 82 -0.71 -9.56 8.86
N VAL A 83 -0.71 -9.41 7.54
CA VAL A 83 -1.84 -8.97 6.72
C VAL A 83 -2.01 -9.89 5.52
N ILE A 84 -3.25 -10.15 5.10
CA ILE A 84 -3.59 -10.81 3.83
C ILE A 84 -4.17 -9.79 2.85
N GLU A 85 -3.83 -9.93 1.57
CA GLU A 85 -4.21 -8.95 0.55
C GLU A 85 -5.08 -9.60 -0.53
N PRO A 86 -6.38 -9.22 -0.62
CA PRO A 86 -7.28 -9.56 -1.71
C PRO A 86 -7.47 -8.41 -2.70
N ASP A 87 -7.34 -8.68 -4.00
CA ASP A 87 -7.78 -7.78 -5.08
C ASP A 87 -9.26 -8.01 -5.40
N LEU A 88 -10.03 -6.95 -5.53
CA LEU A 88 -11.48 -7.00 -5.69
C LEU A 88 -11.91 -6.56 -7.09
N VAL A 89 -12.78 -7.35 -7.70
CA VAL A 89 -13.48 -7.04 -8.94
C VAL A 89 -14.96 -7.44 -8.79
N SER A 90 -15.85 -6.81 -9.57
CA SER A 90 -17.28 -7.07 -9.49
C SER A 90 -17.72 -8.17 -10.45
N THR A 91 -18.71 -8.96 -10.04
CA THR A 91 -19.47 -9.86 -10.92
C THR A 91 -20.59 -9.10 -11.63
N LYS A 92 -21.26 -9.76 -12.58
CA LYS A 92 -22.46 -9.23 -13.27
C LYS A 92 -23.60 -8.87 -12.32
N ASP A 93 -23.74 -9.60 -11.23
CA ASP A 93 -24.76 -9.41 -10.20
C ASP A 93 -24.26 -8.60 -8.99
N GLY A 94 -23.11 -7.87 -9.15
CA GLY A 94 -22.63 -6.89 -8.18
C GLY A 94 -21.96 -7.50 -6.93
N VAL A 95 -21.57 -8.76 -6.98
CA VAL A 95 -20.86 -9.39 -5.86
C VAL A 95 -19.35 -9.19 -6.02
N LEU A 96 -18.67 -8.78 -4.94
CA LEU A 96 -17.21 -8.64 -4.93
C LEU A 96 -16.54 -10.01 -4.87
N VAL A 97 -15.80 -10.35 -5.92
CA VAL A 97 -14.98 -11.56 -6.00
C VAL A 97 -13.51 -11.19 -6.03
N VAL A 98 -12.67 -12.14 -5.61
CA VAL A 98 -11.25 -11.86 -5.40
C VAL A 98 -10.44 -12.37 -6.58
N ARG A 99 -10.01 -11.44 -7.45
CA ARG A 99 -9.12 -11.63 -8.60
C ARG A 99 -8.31 -10.37 -8.86
N HIS A 100 -7.05 -10.54 -9.29
CA HIS A 100 -6.18 -9.39 -9.63
C HIS A 100 -6.72 -8.55 -10.78
N GLU A 101 -7.27 -9.22 -11.78
CA GLU A 101 -7.88 -8.60 -12.96
C GLU A 101 -9.32 -9.09 -13.11
N ASN A 102 -10.16 -8.26 -13.72
CA ASN A 102 -11.45 -8.72 -14.20
C ASN A 102 -11.36 -9.71 -15.37
N LEU A 103 -10.24 -9.70 -16.11
CA LEU A 103 -9.92 -10.70 -17.14
C LEU A 103 -9.38 -11.99 -16.48
N ILE A 104 -10.14 -13.09 -16.58
CA ILE A 104 -9.95 -14.29 -15.73
C ILE A 104 -9.39 -15.52 -16.44
N ASP A 105 -9.10 -15.47 -17.73
CA ASP A 105 -8.58 -16.63 -18.46
C ASP A 105 -7.16 -17.03 -18.06
N GLY A 106 -6.37 -16.08 -17.55
CA GLY A 106 -5.02 -16.32 -17.02
C GLY A 106 -4.99 -17.01 -15.66
N THR A 107 -6.05 -16.86 -14.85
CA THR A 107 -6.08 -17.30 -13.43
C THR A 107 -7.21 -18.28 -13.09
N THR A 108 -8.03 -18.67 -14.10
CA THR A 108 -9.08 -19.68 -13.96
C THR A 108 -9.09 -20.64 -15.14
N ASP A 109 -9.88 -21.71 -15.01
CA ASP A 109 -10.09 -22.71 -16.05
C ASP A 109 -11.20 -22.31 -17.07
N VAL A 110 -11.65 -21.04 -17.09
CA VAL A 110 -12.77 -20.56 -17.93
C VAL A 110 -12.58 -20.87 -19.41
N ALA A 111 -11.37 -20.76 -19.93
CA ALA A 111 -11.05 -21.06 -21.32
C ALA A 111 -11.23 -22.57 -21.68
N GLN A 112 -11.34 -23.45 -20.68
CA GLN A 112 -11.57 -24.88 -20.85
C GLN A 112 -13.05 -25.24 -20.62
N ARG A 113 -13.93 -24.24 -20.43
CA ARG A 113 -15.36 -24.42 -20.15
C ARG A 113 -16.20 -24.14 -21.42
N PRO A 114 -16.61 -25.20 -22.16
CA PRO A 114 -17.38 -25.04 -23.40
C PRO A 114 -18.67 -24.24 -23.23
N GLU A 115 -19.32 -24.32 -22.05
CA GLU A 115 -20.53 -23.61 -21.71
C GLU A 115 -20.36 -22.08 -21.66
N PHE A 116 -19.11 -21.59 -21.59
CA PHE A 116 -18.79 -20.16 -21.57
C PHE A 116 -18.03 -19.69 -22.80
N ALA A 117 -17.89 -20.53 -23.83
CA ALA A 117 -17.08 -20.22 -25.00
C ALA A 117 -17.59 -18.97 -25.76
N ASP A 118 -18.89 -18.76 -25.82
CA ASP A 118 -19.58 -17.64 -26.47
C ASP A 118 -19.44 -16.31 -25.71
N ARG A 119 -19.00 -16.33 -24.45
CA ARG A 119 -18.79 -15.10 -23.64
C ARG A 119 -17.40 -14.48 -23.85
N LYS A 120 -16.52 -15.12 -24.61
CA LYS A 120 -15.23 -14.52 -24.96
C LYS A 120 -15.47 -13.25 -25.77
N THR A 121 -14.96 -12.11 -25.28
CA THR A 121 -15.19 -10.80 -25.90
C THR A 121 -13.96 -9.90 -25.76
N THR A 122 -14.01 -8.73 -26.41
CA THR A 122 -13.00 -7.69 -26.27
C THR A 122 -13.62 -6.50 -25.56
N LYS A 123 -12.98 -6.04 -24.49
CA LYS A 123 -13.36 -4.84 -23.76
C LYS A 123 -12.17 -3.88 -23.66
N VAL A 124 -12.47 -2.60 -23.44
CA VAL A 124 -11.46 -1.60 -23.10
C VAL A 124 -11.53 -1.37 -21.59
N VAL A 125 -10.48 -1.79 -20.89
CA VAL A 125 -10.32 -1.59 -19.46
C VAL A 125 -9.16 -0.63 -19.26
N ASP A 126 -9.37 0.47 -18.56
CA ASP A 126 -8.36 1.52 -18.32
C ASP A 126 -7.60 1.93 -19.60
N GLY A 127 -8.36 2.11 -20.68
CA GLY A 127 -7.80 2.51 -21.98
C GLY A 127 -7.10 1.39 -22.77
N VAL A 128 -7.00 0.16 -22.23
CA VAL A 128 -6.35 -0.98 -22.87
C VAL A 128 -7.38 -1.96 -23.42
N ALA A 129 -7.27 -2.32 -24.71
CA ALA A 129 -8.12 -3.34 -25.32
C ALA A 129 -7.67 -4.73 -24.90
N LEU A 130 -8.50 -5.44 -24.14
CA LEU A 130 -8.26 -6.79 -23.64
C LEU A 130 -9.27 -7.77 -24.24
N THR A 131 -8.83 -9.00 -24.53
CA THR A 131 -9.69 -10.03 -25.15
C THR A 131 -9.66 -11.31 -24.32
N GLY A 132 -10.81 -11.73 -23.79
CA GLY A 132 -10.95 -12.94 -22.99
C GLY A 132 -12.31 -13.02 -22.32
N TRP A 133 -12.34 -13.53 -21.10
CA TRP A 133 -13.54 -13.64 -20.27
C TRP A 133 -13.39 -12.72 -19.06
N PHE A 134 -14.44 -11.95 -18.77
CA PHE A 134 -14.41 -10.90 -17.75
C PHE A 134 -15.41 -11.20 -16.62
N THR A 135 -15.07 -10.93 -15.38
CA THR A 135 -15.89 -11.25 -14.19
C THR A 135 -17.28 -10.65 -14.25
N GLU A 136 -17.42 -9.42 -14.78
CA GLU A 136 -18.68 -8.69 -14.92
C GLU A 136 -19.61 -9.27 -16.00
N ASP A 137 -19.17 -10.28 -16.76
CA ASP A 137 -20.03 -11.03 -17.67
C ASP A 137 -20.63 -12.30 -17.02
N PHE A 138 -20.23 -12.62 -15.80
CA PHE A 138 -20.63 -13.80 -15.04
C PHE A 138 -21.35 -13.43 -13.76
N THR A 139 -22.41 -14.17 -13.43
CA THR A 139 -22.97 -14.15 -12.08
C THR A 139 -22.03 -14.86 -11.09
N LEU A 140 -22.17 -14.56 -9.78
CA LEU A 140 -21.43 -15.29 -8.76
C LEU A 140 -21.60 -16.81 -8.89
N ALA A 141 -22.83 -17.26 -9.11
CA ALA A 141 -23.13 -18.70 -9.23
C ALA A 141 -22.33 -19.36 -10.37
N GLU A 142 -22.14 -18.68 -11.49
CA GLU A 142 -21.34 -19.15 -12.61
C GLU A 142 -19.84 -19.13 -12.28
N LEU A 143 -19.32 -18.04 -11.69
CA LEU A 143 -17.91 -17.96 -11.28
C LEU A 143 -17.53 -19.04 -10.25
N LYS A 144 -18.44 -19.41 -9.37
CA LYS A 144 -18.23 -20.50 -8.40
C LYS A 144 -18.08 -21.89 -9.04
N THR A 145 -18.50 -22.06 -10.31
CA THR A 145 -18.24 -23.29 -11.06
C THR A 145 -16.80 -23.38 -11.56
N LEU A 146 -16.11 -22.27 -11.72
CA LEU A 146 -14.72 -22.21 -12.17
C LEU A 146 -13.74 -22.64 -11.09
N ARG A 147 -12.53 -22.95 -11.53
CA ARG A 147 -11.43 -23.30 -10.66
C ARG A 147 -10.23 -22.41 -10.92
N ALA A 148 -9.59 -21.99 -9.84
CA ALA A 148 -8.36 -21.22 -9.90
C ALA A 148 -7.20 -22.04 -10.45
N LYS A 149 -6.29 -21.36 -11.17
CA LYS A 149 -5.02 -21.92 -11.63
C LYS A 149 -3.89 -20.92 -11.41
N GLU A 150 -2.66 -21.45 -11.38
CA GLU A 150 -1.45 -20.64 -11.30
C GLU A 150 -1.29 -19.76 -12.55
N ARG A 151 -1.01 -18.47 -12.35
CA ARG A 151 -0.81 -17.51 -13.43
C ARG A 151 0.56 -17.66 -14.11
N LEU A 152 1.56 -18.09 -13.35
CA LEU A 152 2.96 -18.23 -13.78
C LEU A 152 3.44 -19.70 -13.70
N PRO A 153 2.75 -20.66 -14.36
CA PRO A 153 3.01 -22.09 -14.15
C PRO A 153 4.43 -22.52 -14.51
N GLN A 154 5.11 -21.78 -15.42
CA GLN A 154 6.50 -22.04 -15.81
C GLN A 154 7.49 -21.61 -14.72
N VAL A 155 7.11 -20.62 -13.92
CA VAL A 155 7.92 -20.06 -12.81
C VAL A 155 7.63 -20.81 -11.51
N ARG A 156 6.36 -21.21 -11.30
CA ARG A 156 5.82 -21.78 -10.07
C ARG A 156 5.16 -23.15 -10.33
N PRO A 157 5.90 -24.15 -10.83
CA PRO A 157 5.33 -25.47 -11.16
C PRO A 157 4.73 -26.19 -9.94
N GLU A 158 5.26 -25.96 -8.74
CA GLU A 158 4.69 -26.51 -7.50
C GLU A 158 3.33 -25.89 -7.19
N SER A 159 3.18 -24.58 -7.31
CA SER A 159 1.89 -23.88 -7.18
C SER A 159 0.90 -24.38 -8.24
N ALA A 160 1.34 -24.54 -9.50
CA ALA A 160 0.52 -25.07 -10.58
C ALA A 160 0.00 -26.50 -10.34
N SER A 161 0.66 -27.30 -9.47
CA SER A 161 0.16 -28.61 -9.08
C SER A 161 -1.18 -28.58 -8.31
N TYR A 162 -1.58 -27.39 -7.87
CA TYR A 162 -2.87 -27.13 -7.20
C TYR A 162 -3.95 -26.60 -8.16
N ASP A 163 -3.67 -26.45 -9.44
CA ASP A 163 -4.65 -26.02 -10.45
C ASP A 163 -5.90 -26.89 -10.41
N GLY A 164 -7.05 -26.23 -10.56
CA GLY A 164 -8.35 -26.92 -10.56
C GLY A 164 -8.89 -27.32 -9.18
N ARG A 165 -8.15 -27.09 -8.09
CA ARG A 165 -8.57 -27.52 -6.73
C ARG A 165 -9.42 -26.49 -6.01
N TYR A 166 -9.23 -25.19 -6.26
CA TYR A 166 -9.84 -24.12 -5.48
C TYR A 166 -10.83 -23.32 -6.31
N GLN A 167 -11.88 -22.82 -5.66
CA GLN A 167 -12.84 -21.90 -6.26
C GLN A 167 -12.32 -20.46 -6.22
N VAL A 168 -12.97 -19.58 -7.00
CA VAL A 168 -12.85 -18.13 -6.86
C VAL A 168 -13.60 -17.70 -5.60
N PRO A 169 -12.94 -17.11 -4.60
CA PRO A 169 -13.63 -16.66 -3.39
C PRO A 169 -14.33 -15.31 -3.60
N THR A 170 -15.33 -15.04 -2.76
CA THR A 170 -15.86 -13.68 -2.55
C THR A 170 -15.02 -12.94 -1.53
N PHE A 171 -15.15 -11.61 -1.48
CA PHE A 171 -14.51 -10.82 -0.44
C PHE A 171 -15.05 -11.19 0.96
N GLU A 172 -16.33 -11.42 1.10
CA GLU A 172 -16.95 -11.88 2.34
C GLU A 172 -16.34 -13.20 2.86
N GLU A 173 -16.15 -14.20 1.97
CA GLU A 173 -15.47 -15.45 2.34
C GLU A 173 -14.03 -15.23 2.83
N VAL A 174 -13.32 -14.22 2.29
CA VAL A 174 -11.98 -13.85 2.77
C VAL A 174 -12.04 -13.18 4.15
N LEU A 175 -13.02 -12.30 4.39
CA LEU A 175 -13.22 -11.67 5.71
C LEU A 175 -13.56 -12.70 6.79
N GLU A 176 -14.46 -13.65 6.48
CA GLU A 176 -14.75 -14.78 7.38
C GLU A 176 -13.53 -15.66 7.64
N LEU A 177 -12.73 -15.94 6.59
CA LEU A 177 -11.49 -16.71 6.75
C LEU A 177 -10.51 -15.96 7.66
N ARG A 178 -10.30 -14.66 7.44
CA ARG A 178 -9.45 -13.78 8.25
C ARG A 178 -9.82 -13.86 9.74
N GLU A 179 -11.11 -13.81 10.07
CA GLU A 179 -11.60 -13.92 11.44
C GLU A 179 -11.24 -15.29 12.06
N ARG A 180 -11.51 -16.37 11.32
CA ARG A 180 -11.15 -17.74 11.75
C ARG A 180 -9.65 -17.92 11.96
N LEU A 181 -8.81 -17.32 11.08
CA LEU A 181 -7.36 -17.38 11.20
C LEU A 181 -6.85 -16.58 12.39
N SER A 182 -7.43 -15.40 12.64
CA SER A 182 -7.10 -14.59 13.82
C SER A 182 -7.38 -15.35 15.12
N ALA A 183 -8.54 -15.99 15.22
CA ALA A 183 -8.89 -16.85 16.35
C ALA A 183 -7.95 -18.06 16.47
N ARG A 184 -7.65 -18.74 15.35
CA ARG A 184 -6.80 -19.94 15.31
C ARG A 184 -5.37 -19.67 15.77
N TYR A 185 -4.79 -18.55 15.35
CA TYR A 185 -3.39 -18.21 15.67
C TYR A 185 -3.24 -17.35 16.91
N GLY A 186 -4.35 -16.91 17.55
CA GLY A 186 -4.32 -16.07 18.73
C GLY A 186 -3.65 -14.72 18.51
N ARG A 187 -3.64 -14.21 17.27
CA ARG A 187 -3.16 -12.91 16.86
C ARG A 187 -4.09 -12.29 15.84
N GLU A 188 -4.14 -10.99 15.77
CA GLU A 188 -4.91 -10.32 14.74
C GLU A 188 -4.25 -10.48 13.38
N ILE A 189 -5.02 -10.91 12.39
CA ILE A 189 -4.60 -10.95 10.97
C ILE A 189 -5.28 -9.75 10.30
N GLY A 190 -4.49 -8.86 9.72
CA GLY A 190 -5.00 -7.72 8.95
C GLY A 190 -5.52 -8.15 7.57
N VAL A 191 -6.30 -7.26 6.95
CA VAL A 191 -6.74 -7.40 5.55
C VAL A 191 -6.56 -6.08 4.82
N ILE A 192 -6.02 -6.13 3.59
CA ILE A 192 -5.76 -4.94 2.76
C ILE A 192 -6.35 -5.13 1.35
N PRO A 193 -7.70 -5.00 1.19
CA PRO A 193 -8.34 -5.15 -0.12
C PRO A 193 -7.95 -4.04 -1.09
N GLU A 194 -7.62 -4.40 -2.34
CA GLU A 194 -7.47 -3.47 -3.45
C GLU A 194 -8.77 -3.39 -4.26
N ILE A 195 -9.28 -2.19 -4.49
CA ILE A 195 -10.34 -1.95 -5.47
C ILE A 195 -9.70 -1.80 -6.85
N LYS A 196 -9.92 -2.79 -7.72
CA LYS A 196 -9.35 -2.83 -9.07
C LYS A 196 -10.21 -2.06 -10.06
N HIS A 197 -9.56 -1.24 -10.91
CA HIS A 197 -10.23 -0.53 -12.01
C HIS A 197 -11.51 0.23 -11.61
N PRO A 198 -11.51 1.03 -10.50
CA PRO A 198 -12.76 1.67 -10.03
C PRO A 198 -13.41 2.54 -11.11
N THR A 199 -12.66 3.40 -11.81
CA THR A 199 -13.19 4.22 -12.92
C THR A 199 -13.85 3.37 -14.02
N TYR A 200 -13.30 2.20 -14.35
CA TYR A 200 -13.91 1.28 -15.32
C TYR A 200 -15.22 0.71 -14.79
N PHE A 201 -15.22 0.16 -13.57
CA PHE A 201 -16.43 -0.44 -12.99
C PHE A 201 -17.55 0.58 -12.77
N ASP A 202 -17.22 1.81 -12.38
CA ASP A 202 -18.19 2.92 -12.32
C ASP A 202 -18.81 3.21 -13.67
N SER A 203 -17.99 3.22 -14.73
CA SER A 203 -18.47 3.51 -16.10
C SER A 203 -19.49 2.51 -16.63
N ILE A 204 -19.51 1.29 -16.09
CA ILE A 204 -20.44 0.22 -16.45
C ILE A 204 -21.54 -0.02 -15.39
N GLY A 205 -21.60 0.83 -14.35
CA GLY A 205 -22.64 0.75 -13.30
C GLY A 205 -22.45 -0.41 -12.31
N LEU A 206 -21.21 -0.82 -12.09
CA LEU A 206 -20.82 -1.88 -11.16
C LEU A 206 -19.81 -1.36 -10.12
N SER A 207 -20.04 -0.15 -9.59
CA SER A 207 -19.24 0.45 -8.50
C SER A 207 -19.08 -0.53 -7.34
N MET A 208 -17.89 -0.57 -6.76
CA MET A 208 -17.55 -1.55 -5.73
C MET A 208 -17.43 -0.93 -4.33
N GLU A 209 -17.26 0.37 -4.26
CA GLU A 209 -16.87 1.15 -3.08
C GLU A 209 -17.87 0.99 -1.93
N GLU A 210 -19.16 1.21 -2.21
CA GLU A 210 -20.22 1.09 -1.20
C GLU A 210 -20.25 -0.33 -0.62
N ARG A 211 -20.11 -1.34 -1.49
CA ARG A 211 -20.13 -2.74 -1.04
C ARG A 211 -18.90 -3.10 -0.23
N VAL A 212 -17.73 -2.50 -0.53
CA VAL A 212 -16.53 -2.66 0.30
C VAL A 212 -16.77 -2.07 1.70
N VAL A 213 -17.31 -0.85 1.78
CA VAL A 213 -17.60 -0.20 3.06
C VAL A 213 -18.65 -0.99 3.86
N GLU A 214 -19.72 -1.46 3.21
CA GLU A 214 -20.75 -2.29 3.83
C GLU A 214 -20.15 -3.57 4.44
N LEU A 215 -19.37 -4.33 3.67
CA LEU A 215 -18.74 -5.56 4.16
C LEU A 215 -17.77 -5.30 5.31
N LEU A 216 -17.01 -4.21 5.25
CA LEU A 216 -16.15 -3.83 6.37
C LEU A 216 -16.96 -3.44 7.61
N ASP A 217 -18.13 -2.80 7.46
CA ASP A 217 -19.05 -2.51 8.57
C ASP A 217 -19.65 -3.79 9.14
N GLU A 218 -20.14 -4.69 8.31
CA GLU A 218 -20.75 -5.99 8.69
C GLU A 218 -19.77 -6.84 9.52
N HIS A 219 -18.47 -6.80 9.17
CA HIS A 219 -17.41 -7.51 9.89
C HIS A 219 -16.74 -6.70 11.01
N GLY A 220 -17.24 -5.49 11.31
CA GLY A 220 -16.73 -4.63 12.39
C GLY A 220 -15.32 -4.07 12.12
N LEU A 221 -14.93 -3.97 10.85
CA LEU A 221 -13.64 -3.50 10.40
C LEU A 221 -13.62 -2.05 9.92
N ASN A 222 -14.79 -1.43 9.67
CA ASN A 222 -14.88 -0.01 9.28
C ASN A 222 -14.77 0.91 10.50
N LYS A 223 -13.61 0.95 11.12
CA LYS A 223 -13.30 1.84 12.24
C LYS A 223 -11.83 2.23 12.22
N ARG A 224 -11.51 3.39 12.79
CA ARG A 224 -10.11 3.84 12.93
C ARG A 224 -9.29 2.79 13.72
N ASN A 225 -8.08 2.54 13.27
CA ASN A 225 -7.17 1.52 13.81
C ASN A 225 -7.75 0.08 13.73
N ALA A 226 -8.66 -0.19 12.80
CA ALA A 226 -9.04 -1.55 12.49
C ALA A 226 -7.87 -2.26 11.80
N PRO A 227 -7.78 -3.60 11.88
CA PRO A 227 -6.81 -4.35 11.10
C PRO A 227 -7.31 -4.52 9.64
N ALA A 228 -7.72 -3.42 9.04
CA ALA A 228 -8.22 -3.34 7.67
C ALA A 228 -7.80 -2.01 7.05
N THR A 229 -7.27 -2.07 5.83
CA THR A 229 -6.80 -0.91 5.08
C THR A 229 -7.21 -1.07 3.61
N VAL A 230 -7.92 -0.10 3.03
CA VAL A 230 -8.38 -0.19 1.63
C VAL A 230 -7.34 0.45 0.71
N GLN A 231 -7.00 -0.21 -0.40
CA GLN A 231 -6.01 0.29 -1.34
C GLN A 231 -6.57 0.49 -2.75
N SER A 232 -6.00 1.43 -3.49
CA SER A 232 -6.30 1.69 -4.89
C SER A 232 -5.15 2.40 -5.59
N PHE A 233 -5.02 2.18 -6.92
CA PHE A 233 -4.16 2.96 -7.80
C PHE A 233 -4.78 4.30 -8.22
N GLU A 234 -6.05 4.56 -7.88
CA GLU A 234 -6.78 5.75 -8.25
C GLU A 234 -7.07 6.61 -7.01
N LEU A 235 -6.52 7.83 -6.99
CA LEU A 235 -6.63 8.71 -5.83
C LEU A 235 -8.05 9.25 -5.63
N ALA A 236 -8.80 9.46 -6.71
CA ALA A 236 -10.20 9.91 -6.63
C ALA A 236 -11.07 8.88 -5.91
N ASN A 237 -10.84 7.58 -6.16
CA ASN A 237 -11.52 6.47 -5.50
C ASN A 237 -11.30 6.51 -3.97
N LEU A 238 -10.04 6.65 -3.53
CA LEU A 238 -9.71 6.73 -2.10
C LEU A 238 -10.30 7.98 -1.44
N ARG A 239 -10.29 9.11 -2.16
CA ARG A 239 -10.90 10.35 -1.67
C ARG A 239 -12.41 10.17 -1.48
N ASP A 240 -13.09 9.54 -2.43
CA ASP A 240 -14.54 9.31 -2.35
C ASP A 240 -14.90 8.41 -1.18
N LEU A 241 -14.16 7.32 -0.97
CA LEU A 241 -14.28 6.45 0.19
C LEU A 241 -14.16 7.23 1.51
N ASN A 242 -13.15 8.12 1.63
CA ASN A 242 -12.86 8.87 2.85
C ASN A 242 -13.86 10.01 3.11
N GLU A 243 -14.26 10.74 2.07
CA GLU A 243 -15.05 11.97 2.21
C GLU A 243 -16.57 11.72 2.11
N ASN A 244 -17.02 10.78 1.27
CA ASN A 244 -18.43 10.65 0.91
C ASN A 244 -19.06 9.33 1.35
N LEU A 245 -18.30 8.22 1.32
CA LEU A 245 -18.86 6.88 1.55
C LEU A 245 -18.67 6.39 3.00
N GLY A 246 -18.04 7.20 3.85
CA GLY A 246 -17.98 6.96 5.29
C GLY A 246 -16.99 5.86 5.69
N LEU A 247 -15.98 5.59 4.88
CA LEU A 247 -14.87 4.73 5.26
C LEU A 247 -14.12 5.36 6.45
N LYS A 248 -13.84 4.55 7.47
CA LYS A 248 -13.09 4.95 8.67
C LYS A 248 -11.80 4.15 8.82
N ALA A 249 -11.70 3.00 8.14
CA ALA A 249 -10.46 2.25 8.02
C ALA A 249 -9.41 3.08 7.28
N GLU A 250 -8.14 2.75 7.45
CA GLU A 250 -7.03 3.43 6.78
C GLU A 250 -7.02 3.14 5.28
N THR A 251 -6.32 3.98 4.52
CA THR A 251 -6.24 3.83 3.07
C THR A 251 -4.81 3.89 2.55
N VAL A 252 -4.55 3.17 1.44
CA VAL A 252 -3.27 3.14 0.74
C VAL A 252 -3.44 3.62 -0.69
N PHE A 253 -2.65 4.60 -1.09
CA PHE A 253 -2.51 4.98 -2.49
C PHE A 253 -1.34 4.22 -3.11
N LEU A 254 -1.64 3.39 -4.11
CA LEU A 254 -0.67 2.61 -4.86
C LEU A 254 -0.07 3.44 -6.00
N SER A 255 1.24 3.31 -6.25
CA SER A 255 1.91 3.99 -7.35
C SER A 255 2.88 3.07 -8.10
N SER A 256 3.15 3.37 -9.35
CA SER A 256 4.04 2.61 -10.22
C SER A 256 5.20 3.46 -10.71
N VAL A 257 6.26 2.80 -11.20
CA VAL A 257 7.48 3.46 -11.73
C VAL A 257 7.19 4.34 -12.96
N ASN A 258 6.12 4.05 -13.69
CA ASN A 258 5.74 4.76 -14.91
C ASN A 258 4.22 4.86 -15.02
N GLY A 259 3.73 5.83 -15.80
CA GLY A 259 2.32 6.01 -16.08
C GLY A 259 1.64 6.96 -15.12
N ALA A 260 0.32 6.85 -15.04
CA ALA A 260 -0.52 7.72 -14.20
C ALA A 260 -1.71 6.93 -13.65
N PRO A 261 -2.30 7.34 -12.53
CA PRO A 261 -3.60 6.84 -12.06
C PRO A 261 -4.65 6.96 -13.17
N TYR A 262 -5.48 5.92 -13.35
CA TYR A 262 -6.40 5.94 -14.48
C TYR A 262 -7.51 6.99 -14.35
N ASP A 263 -7.93 7.32 -13.16
CA ASP A 263 -8.82 8.47 -12.89
C ASP A 263 -8.25 9.78 -13.44
N SER A 264 -6.94 10.03 -13.28
CA SER A 264 -6.24 11.18 -13.87
C SER A 264 -6.25 11.11 -15.39
N VAL A 265 -5.95 9.94 -15.97
CA VAL A 265 -5.98 9.72 -17.42
C VAL A 265 -7.38 9.97 -18.00
N ALA A 266 -8.41 9.41 -17.37
CA ALA A 266 -9.81 9.56 -17.78
C ALA A 266 -10.29 11.02 -17.67
N ALA A 267 -9.79 11.75 -16.68
CA ALA A 267 -10.05 13.20 -16.53
C ALA A 267 -9.26 14.10 -17.50
N GLY A 268 -8.31 13.52 -18.27
CA GLY A 268 -7.40 14.29 -19.13
C GLY A 268 -6.35 15.11 -18.37
N ASP A 269 -6.08 14.75 -17.11
CA ASP A 269 -5.02 15.36 -16.32
C ASP A 269 -3.66 14.81 -16.76
N THR A 270 -2.79 15.68 -17.23
CA THR A 270 -1.44 15.34 -17.69
C THR A 270 -0.34 15.73 -16.70
N VAL A 271 -0.72 16.21 -15.52
CA VAL A 271 0.21 16.67 -14.47
C VAL A 271 0.32 15.62 -13.36
N ARG A 272 -0.79 14.94 -13.04
CA ARG A 272 -0.87 13.97 -11.94
C ARG A 272 -0.56 12.57 -12.44
N ASP A 273 0.68 12.37 -12.89
CA ASP A 273 1.29 11.05 -13.11
C ASP A 273 1.94 10.50 -11.82
N TYR A 274 2.50 9.29 -11.88
CA TYR A 274 3.15 8.72 -10.70
C TYR A 274 4.43 9.46 -10.31
N ASP A 275 5.16 10.09 -11.27
CA ASP A 275 6.33 10.91 -10.97
C ASP A 275 5.95 12.15 -10.13
N PHE A 276 4.78 12.74 -10.40
CA PHE A 276 4.26 13.84 -9.57
C PHE A 276 4.05 13.37 -8.11
N TYR A 277 3.49 12.18 -7.92
CA TYR A 277 3.21 11.66 -6.58
C TYR A 277 4.47 11.20 -5.80
N GLU A 278 5.63 11.10 -6.44
CA GLU A 278 6.92 10.95 -5.77
C GLU A 278 7.46 12.26 -5.16
N THR A 279 6.89 13.41 -5.54
CA THR A 279 7.30 14.73 -5.04
C THR A 279 6.67 15.04 -3.68
N ALA A 280 7.31 15.96 -2.94
CA ALA A 280 6.72 16.51 -1.70
C ALA A 280 5.35 17.20 -1.91
N ALA A 281 5.07 17.70 -3.11
CA ALA A 281 3.77 18.29 -3.45
C ALA A 281 2.71 17.22 -3.64
N GLY A 282 3.03 16.18 -4.43
CA GLY A 282 2.13 15.03 -4.67
C GLY A 282 1.82 14.29 -3.37
N MET A 283 2.81 14.00 -2.54
CA MET A 283 2.61 13.33 -1.25
C MET A 283 1.72 14.14 -0.29
N ARG A 284 1.83 15.47 -0.29
CA ARG A 284 0.89 16.32 0.46
C ARG A 284 -0.53 16.27 -0.12
N GLU A 285 -0.68 16.17 -1.44
CA GLU A 285 -1.99 16.00 -2.07
C GLU A 285 -2.63 14.66 -1.70
N VAL A 286 -1.84 13.58 -1.72
CA VAL A 286 -2.28 12.25 -1.25
C VAL A 286 -2.73 12.31 0.22
N ARG A 287 -1.93 12.91 1.10
CA ARG A 287 -2.31 13.07 2.52
C ARG A 287 -3.57 13.93 2.70
N ALA A 288 -3.73 14.98 1.89
CA ALA A 288 -4.92 15.85 1.92
C ALA A 288 -6.20 15.14 1.44
N ALA A 289 -6.08 14.09 0.63
CA ALA A 289 -7.19 13.20 0.25
C ALA A 289 -7.60 12.21 1.37
N GLY A 290 -6.98 12.30 2.56
CA GLY A 290 -7.29 11.43 3.69
C GLY A 290 -6.50 10.12 3.72
N VAL A 291 -5.60 9.91 2.76
CA VAL A 291 -4.79 8.69 2.66
C VAL A 291 -3.75 8.63 3.79
N ASP A 292 -3.50 7.45 4.31
CA ASP A 292 -2.59 7.21 5.44
C ASP A 292 -1.25 6.60 5.00
N THR A 293 -1.24 5.82 3.91
CA THR A 293 -0.09 5.03 3.47
C THR A 293 0.15 5.16 1.96
N LEU A 294 1.41 5.14 1.54
CA LEU A 294 1.82 4.97 0.14
C LEU A 294 2.27 3.53 -0.11
N GLY A 295 1.76 2.92 -1.18
CA GLY A 295 2.19 1.62 -1.68
C GLY A 295 2.94 1.77 -3.01
N PRO A 296 4.22 2.15 -3.00
CA PRO A 296 4.99 2.30 -4.24
C PRO A 296 5.48 0.95 -4.78
N ALA A 297 5.73 0.86 -6.09
CA ALA A 297 6.62 -0.17 -6.59
C ALA A 297 7.99 -0.04 -5.89
N PHE A 298 8.60 -1.14 -5.45
CA PHE A 298 9.84 -1.07 -4.66
C PHE A 298 10.97 -0.30 -5.38
N ALA A 299 11.00 -0.30 -6.72
CA ALA A 299 11.99 0.43 -7.50
C ALA A 299 11.85 1.97 -7.45
N GLN A 300 10.75 2.51 -6.91
CA GLN A 300 10.61 3.94 -6.60
C GLN A 300 11.37 4.33 -5.32
N ILE A 301 11.69 3.35 -4.46
CA ILE A 301 12.46 3.55 -3.21
C ILE A 301 13.95 3.35 -3.44
N ILE A 302 14.34 2.23 -4.04
CA ILE A 302 15.71 1.98 -4.48
C ILE A 302 15.65 1.67 -5.97
N THR A 303 16.35 2.46 -6.77
CA THR A 303 16.25 2.37 -8.22
C THR A 303 16.82 1.05 -8.75
N LYS A 304 16.41 0.67 -9.97
CA LYS A 304 16.98 -0.47 -10.67
C LYS A 304 17.82 0.02 -11.84
N GLU A 305 19.08 -0.34 -11.86
CA GLU A 305 20.00 0.01 -12.94
C GLU A 305 19.68 -0.75 -14.23
N LYS A 306 20.25 -0.30 -15.36
CA LYS A 306 20.00 -0.90 -16.67
C LYS A 306 20.46 -2.35 -16.79
N ASP A 307 21.47 -2.75 -16.02
CA ASP A 307 21.96 -4.13 -15.95
C ASP A 307 21.19 -5.01 -14.96
N GLY A 308 20.16 -4.39 -14.33
CA GLY A 308 19.30 -5.03 -13.33
C GLY A 308 19.83 -5.01 -11.90
N SER A 309 21.00 -4.39 -11.68
CA SER A 309 21.56 -4.22 -10.33
C SER A 309 20.77 -3.22 -9.49
N MET A 310 20.98 -3.26 -8.17
CA MET A 310 20.41 -2.31 -7.23
C MET A 310 21.11 -0.95 -7.41
N GLY A 311 20.31 0.10 -7.61
CA GLY A 311 20.76 1.46 -7.77
C GLY A 311 20.76 2.26 -6.47
N GLU A 312 20.49 3.55 -6.60
CA GLU A 312 20.52 4.49 -5.49
C GLU A 312 19.18 4.52 -4.72
N GLU A 313 19.26 4.73 -3.41
CA GLU A 313 18.11 5.03 -2.57
C GLU A 313 17.60 6.44 -2.90
N THR A 314 16.29 6.55 -3.15
CA THR A 314 15.63 7.83 -3.44
C THR A 314 15.21 8.56 -2.17
N ALA A 315 14.68 9.77 -2.31
CA ALA A 315 14.10 10.48 -1.18
C ALA A 315 12.68 10.03 -0.81
N PHE A 316 12.13 9.01 -1.47
CA PHE A 316 10.70 8.63 -1.39
C PHE A 316 10.24 8.44 0.06
N VAL A 317 10.83 7.50 0.80
CA VAL A 317 10.45 7.20 2.19
C VAL A 317 10.54 8.43 3.08
N SER A 318 11.64 9.19 3.00
CA SER A 318 11.83 10.38 3.82
C SER A 318 10.84 11.51 3.49
N LEU A 319 10.40 11.63 2.23
CA LEU A 319 9.36 12.58 1.81
C LEU A 319 7.99 12.15 2.30
N ALA A 320 7.65 10.87 2.18
CA ALA A 320 6.39 10.28 2.65
C ALA A 320 6.21 10.49 4.16
N HIS A 321 7.21 10.11 4.96
CA HIS A 321 7.18 10.28 6.42
C HIS A 321 7.06 11.76 6.83
N ARG A 322 7.71 12.69 6.11
CA ARG A 322 7.51 14.14 6.34
C ARG A 322 6.11 14.62 6.00
N ALA A 323 5.42 13.97 5.07
CA ALA A 323 4.02 14.25 4.77
C ALA A 323 3.05 13.57 5.74
N GLY A 324 3.54 12.72 6.66
CA GLY A 324 2.73 11.93 7.60
C GLY A 324 2.08 10.70 6.95
N LEU A 325 2.74 10.12 5.94
CA LEU A 325 2.35 8.91 5.23
C LEU A 325 3.30 7.77 5.59
N GLU A 326 2.77 6.58 5.85
CA GLU A 326 3.54 5.34 5.92
C GLU A 326 3.92 4.85 4.52
N VAL A 327 4.87 3.92 4.42
CA VAL A 327 5.37 3.39 3.14
C VAL A 327 5.43 1.87 3.17
N VAL A 328 4.63 1.23 2.31
CA VAL A 328 4.51 -0.23 2.20
C VAL A 328 4.69 -0.64 0.72
N PRO A 329 5.93 -0.85 0.25
CA PRO A 329 6.21 -1.15 -1.15
C PRO A 329 5.77 -2.55 -1.57
N TYR A 330 5.47 -2.71 -2.88
CA TYR A 330 5.16 -3.97 -3.55
C TYR A 330 6.14 -4.26 -4.69
N THR A 331 6.33 -5.45 -5.15
CA THR A 331 6.07 -6.75 -4.55
C THR A 331 7.38 -7.52 -4.51
N PHE A 332 7.80 -7.95 -3.35
CA PHE A 332 9.00 -8.79 -3.20
C PHE A 332 8.66 -10.25 -3.52
N ARG A 333 9.47 -10.86 -4.38
CA ARG A 333 9.34 -12.24 -4.89
C ARG A 333 10.69 -12.91 -4.86
N ALA A 334 10.71 -14.22 -4.60
CA ALA A 334 11.96 -14.96 -4.42
C ALA A 334 12.63 -15.39 -5.73
N GLU A 335 11.89 -15.45 -6.85
CA GLU A 335 12.44 -15.94 -8.12
C GLU A 335 13.40 -14.92 -8.74
N ASN A 336 14.53 -15.39 -9.27
CA ASN A 336 15.65 -14.57 -9.78
C ASN A 336 15.24 -13.46 -10.75
N GLN A 337 14.25 -13.69 -11.61
CA GLN A 337 13.78 -12.68 -12.56
C GLN A 337 13.19 -11.43 -11.91
N PHE A 338 12.73 -11.52 -10.64
CA PHE A 338 12.15 -10.42 -9.88
C PHE A 338 13.15 -9.73 -8.95
N LEU A 339 14.33 -10.33 -8.75
CA LEU A 339 15.38 -9.79 -7.88
C LEU A 339 16.31 -8.85 -8.63
N TYR A 340 16.93 -7.94 -7.90
CA TYR A 340 18.14 -7.27 -8.36
C TYR A 340 19.26 -8.31 -8.59
N THR A 341 20.18 -8.03 -9.51
CA THR A 341 21.15 -9.02 -9.99
C THR A 341 22.05 -9.58 -8.90
N GLU A 342 22.38 -8.77 -7.89
CA GLU A 342 23.23 -9.14 -6.76
C GLU A 342 22.62 -10.23 -5.87
N PHE A 343 21.30 -10.33 -5.85
CA PHE A 343 20.56 -11.27 -5.00
C PHE A 343 20.12 -12.55 -5.74
N ARG A 344 20.48 -12.67 -7.02
CA ARG A 344 20.19 -13.87 -7.81
C ARG A 344 21.12 -15.01 -7.43
N SER A 345 20.56 -16.20 -7.27
CA SER A 345 21.35 -17.42 -6.98
C SER A 345 22.03 -18.01 -8.21
N SER A 346 21.50 -17.74 -9.40
CA SER A 346 21.98 -18.31 -10.65
C SER A 346 21.45 -17.51 -11.87
N VAL A 347 21.81 -17.97 -13.07
CA VAL A 347 21.28 -17.44 -14.35
C VAL A 347 19.88 -17.95 -14.68
N ASP A 348 19.38 -18.98 -13.98
CA ASP A 348 18.02 -19.48 -14.17
C ASP A 348 17.02 -18.45 -13.61
N PRO A 349 16.15 -17.84 -14.46
CA PRO A 349 15.21 -16.83 -14.03
C PRO A 349 14.15 -17.34 -13.04
N ASN A 350 13.89 -18.65 -13.04
CA ASN A 350 12.85 -19.28 -12.23
C ASN A 350 13.38 -19.83 -10.90
N ALA A 351 14.71 -19.96 -10.75
CA ALA A 351 15.29 -20.37 -9.46
C ALA A 351 15.08 -19.30 -8.40
N GLN A 352 14.94 -19.69 -7.15
CA GLN A 352 14.86 -18.77 -6.03
C GLN A 352 16.25 -18.22 -5.67
N GLY A 353 16.32 -16.91 -5.41
CA GLY A 353 17.51 -16.20 -4.95
C GLY A 353 17.36 -15.68 -3.53
N ASP A 354 18.22 -14.73 -3.16
CA ASP A 354 18.27 -14.15 -1.81
C ASP A 354 17.30 -12.98 -1.64
N MET A 355 15.99 -13.26 -1.58
CA MET A 355 14.96 -12.25 -1.31
C MET A 355 15.13 -11.64 0.10
N VAL A 356 15.56 -12.46 1.08
CA VAL A 356 15.79 -12.00 2.46
C VAL A 356 16.86 -10.92 2.50
N GLY A 357 17.97 -11.12 1.80
CA GLY A 357 19.04 -10.12 1.66
C GLY A 357 18.58 -8.89 0.88
N MET A 358 17.78 -9.08 -0.18
CA MET A 358 17.26 -7.97 -0.98
C MET A 358 16.35 -7.03 -0.19
N ILE A 359 15.58 -7.53 0.78
CA ILE A 359 14.67 -6.71 1.59
C ILE A 359 15.45 -5.83 2.60
N GLN A 360 16.65 -6.25 3.07
CA GLN A 360 17.37 -5.53 4.13
C GLN A 360 17.62 -4.03 3.84
N PRO A 361 18.11 -3.61 2.65
CA PRO A 361 18.28 -2.19 2.32
C PRO A 361 16.98 -1.38 2.40
N PHE A 362 15.83 -1.97 2.05
CA PHE A 362 14.53 -1.30 2.14
C PHE A 362 14.09 -1.10 3.60
N LEU A 363 14.30 -2.09 4.45
CA LEU A 363 14.08 -1.97 5.89
C LEU A 363 15.01 -0.91 6.52
N ASP A 364 16.24 -0.80 6.03
CA ASP A 364 17.18 0.26 6.46
C ASP A 364 16.77 1.65 5.94
N ALA A 365 16.16 1.75 4.76
CA ALA A 365 15.54 2.98 4.24
C ALA A 365 14.33 3.43 5.07
N GLY A 366 13.75 2.55 5.90
CA GLY A 366 12.71 2.87 6.86
C GLY A 366 11.29 2.62 6.37
N ILE A 367 11.07 1.63 5.49
CA ILE A 367 9.71 1.22 5.13
C ILE A 367 8.95 0.66 6.34
N ASP A 368 7.62 0.86 6.36
CA ASP A 368 6.76 0.48 7.50
C ASP A 368 6.20 -0.95 7.34
N GLY A 369 6.23 -1.50 6.14
CA GLY A 369 5.85 -2.86 5.79
C GLY A 369 6.17 -3.14 4.34
N PHE A 370 5.76 -4.29 3.80
CA PHE A 370 5.93 -4.61 2.38
C PHE A 370 5.06 -5.79 1.95
N PHE A 371 4.72 -5.83 0.65
CA PHE A 371 4.01 -6.93 0.02
C PHE A 371 4.97 -7.99 -0.49
N THR A 372 4.66 -9.27 -0.23
CA THR A 372 5.45 -10.39 -0.73
C THR A 372 4.60 -11.58 -1.14
N ASP A 373 5.01 -12.27 -2.22
CA ASP A 373 4.44 -13.56 -2.65
C ASP A 373 4.92 -14.73 -1.76
N HIS A 374 5.98 -14.50 -0.93
CA HIS A 374 6.62 -15.50 -0.07
C HIS A 374 6.64 -15.01 1.39
N PRO A 375 5.51 -15.10 2.12
CA PRO A 375 5.40 -14.53 3.46
C PRO A 375 6.41 -15.07 4.47
N ASP A 376 6.76 -16.35 4.41
CA ASP A 376 7.78 -16.98 5.26
C ASP A 376 9.16 -16.31 5.12
N LEU A 377 9.59 -16.03 3.88
CA LEU A 377 10.84 -15.32 3.62
C LEU A 377 10.73 -13.84 4.02
N GLY A 378 9.56 -13.23 3.86
CA GLY A 378 9.29 -11.88 4.34
C GLY A 378 9.43 -11.78 5.86
N VAL A 379 8.83 -12.70 6.60
CA VAL A 379 8.95 -12.78 8.07
C VAL A 379 10.41 -12.99 8.48
N GLN A 380 11.13 -13.89 7.79
CA GLN A 380 12.55 -14.12 8.03
C GLN A 380 13.38 -12.84 7.82
N ALA A 381 13.07 -12.04 6.79
CA ALA A 381 13.76 -10.78 6.52
C ALA A 381 13.57 -9.77 7.67
N VAL A 382 12.33 -9.59 8.13
CA VAL A 382 12.00 -8.71 9.26
C VAL A 382 12.68 -9.20 10.55
N ASP A 383 12.62 -10.48 10.86
CA ASP A 383 13.21 -11.03 12.07
C ASP A 383 14.75 -10.88 12.07
N THR A 384 15.40 -11.12 10.94
CA THR A 384 16.84 -10.91 10.76
C THR A 384 17.21 -9.44 10.99
N TRP A 385 16.47 -8.51 10.41
CA TRP A 385 16.69 -7.07 10.58
C TRP A 385 16.49 -6.62 12.03
N MET A 386 15.43 -7.06 12.69
CA MET A 386 15.12 -6.74 14.09
C MET A 386 16.19 -7.28 15.05
N GLN A 387 16.76 -8.46 14.79
CA GLN A 387 17.88 -9.01 15.56
C GLN A 387 19.12 -8.13 15.41
N GLY A 388 19.49 -7.75 14.20
CA GLY A 388 20.61 -6.84 13.93
C GLY A 388 20.49 -5.48 14.64
N LYS A 389 19.26 -4.92 14.74
CA LYS A 389 19.02 -3.68 15.49
C LYS A 389 19.16 -3.86 17.00
N LYS A 390 18.83 -5.02 17.57
CA LYS A 390 19.01 -5.32 19.00
C LYS A 390 20.48 -5.47 19.37
N GLU A 391 21.29 -6.09 18.51
CA GLU A 391 22.72 -6.31 18.74
C GLU A 391 23.54 -5.02 18.58
N HIS A 392 23.08 -4.07 17.78
CA HIS A 392 23.74 -2.81 17.48
C HIS A 392 22.80 -1.61 17.67
N PRO A 393 22.33 -1.32 18.91
CA PRO A 393 21.48 -0.17 19.17
C PRO A 393 22.29 1.12 18.93
N GLY A 394 22.08 1.76 17.77
CA GLY A 394 22.78 3.01 17.40
C GLY A 394 23.42 3.02 16.01
N ARG A 395 23.38 1.96 15.24
CA ARG A 395 23.59 2.02 13.78
C ARG A 395 22.32 2.49 13.10
N GLY A 396 22.00 3.77 13.33
CA GLY A 396 21.06 4.51 12.49
C GLY A 396 21.80 4.93 11.22
N VAL A 397 21.12 4.76 10.08
CA VAL A 397 21.40 5.30 8.74
C VAL A 397 22.69 6.12 8.64
N GLY A 398 23.79 5.46 8.40
CA GLY A 398 25.10 6.09 8.18
C GLY A 398 25.78 5.38 7.03
N LYS A 399 25.73 6.04 5.87
CA LYS A 399 26.58 5.86 4.67
C LYS A 399 27.39 4.57 4.65
N THR A 400 26.98 3.60 3.88
CA THR A 400 27.79 2.43 3.51
C THR A 400 29.04 2.94 2.80
N ALA A 401 30.19 2.93 3.52
CA ALA A 401 31.49 3.20 2.93
C ALA A 401 31.77 2.11 1.92
N GLN A 402 31.89 2.48 0.64
CA GLN A 402 32.49 1.67 -0.40
C GLN A 402 33.84 1.13 0.07
N ARG A 403 33.90 -0.12 0.51
CA ARG A 403 35.16 -0.85 0.58
C ARG A 403 35.43 -1.43 -0.81
N GLY A 404 36.18 -0.67 -1.60
CA GLY A 404 36.73 -1.16 -2.85
C GLY A 404 37.57 -2.41 -2.58
N LEU A 405 37.19 -3.51 -3.17
CA LEU A 405 38.01 -4.71 -3.30
C LEU A 405 39.15 -4.37 -4.27
N LYS A 406 40.34 -4.14 -3.75
CA LYS A 406 41.57 -4.15 -4.57
C LYS A 406 41.91 -5.61 -4.81
N VAL A 407 41.66 -6.07 -6.04
CA VAL A 407 42.22 -7.30 -6.57
C VAL A 407 43.72 -7.05 -6.84
N ARG A 408 44.58 -7.91 -6.25
CA ARG A 408 45.96 -8.11 -6.67
C ARG A 408 46.02 -9.31 -7.62
#